data_1c5abd888165b22b17ac5ac5ea8c4800
#
_entry.id   1c5abd888165b22b17ac5ac5ea8c4800
#
_cell.length_a   1.000
_cell.length_b   1.000
_cell.length_c   1.000
_cell.angle_alpha   90.00
_cell.angle_beta   90.00
_cell.angle_gamma   90.00
#
_symmetry.space_group_name_H-M   'P 1'
#
loop_
_entity.id
_entity.type
_entity.pdbx_description
1 polymer ?
#
loop_
_entity_poly.entity_id
_entity_poly.type
_entity_poly.pdbx_seq_one_letter_code
_entity_poly.pdbx_strand_id
1 'polypeptide(L)'
;MKTSFPDSYAINDPGSEKRSIGEYGPRASELTELLSACRDLSDILDLEELYSTFAGIIKHKFGIAKLGLFAYDSEKETFELVFSFGLGKLEYKFKTNKENLWRTILQDEPFAVVDGSGNPLFTKFLERQDLMILPSELWVPMVMRDEVMGLLTLGAKSGAPAFDDFDLYFLQQIAAQAAVSINTCRLYEQRRQEKEDLDKTLQNLSLLYGIGKAMNYISDLKKLLQYILKQAIDIASAEKGSLMLYDMETDRLNIRVLAGLPDTEYQDKVNNNEIKCRSFKPGEGIAGRVFLNSQPMIVNNIREDSLFIESEKSFVRSIACIPMVVYNDVIGVINVTNKKNGKEFTDQDIRMLKAVADQAAVAVNKAQLWDMAVTDSLTGIYVRRYFMVKLQEEIHRAERYDKIISIIMADLDRFKKINDTYGHDAGDRALKAISHFLQKNIRDVDAIARYGGEEFVMLIPDADKDAAFNLAERLREELAKIKLDNLPAISISFGIATFPTDGTEVEDLIRKADAAMYAAKRAGRNKSVKYAENMQLNGNKKQKPKSRKAGKVR
;
A
#
# COMPACT_ATOMS: atom_id res chain seq x y z
N MET A 1 -39.61 34.38 -2.65
CA MET A 1 -39.55 35.84 -2.65
C MET A 1 -39.26 36.28 -4.06
N LYS A 2 -40.26 36.86 -4.70
CA LYS A 2 -40.19 37.45 -6.01
C LYS A 2 -39.56 38.83 -5.87
N THR A 3 -38.45 39.13 -6.54
CA THR A 3 -37.96 40.48 -6.72
C THR A 3 -38.13 40.84 -8.19
N SER A 4 -39.03 41.78 -8.37
CA SER A 4 -39.39 42.46 -9.60
C SER A 4 -38.26 43.36 -10.06
N PHE A 5 -37.93 43.28 -11.35
CA PHE A 5 -37.17 44.31 -12.07
C PHE A 5 -38.07 45.49 -12.39
N PRO A 6 -37.60 46.75 -12.32
CA PRO A 6 -38.40 47.89 -12.78
C PRO A 6 -38.20 48.10 -14.28
N ASP A 7 -39.31 48.08 -15.00
CA ASP A 7 -39.46 48.67 -16.34
C ASP A 7 -39.30 50.19 -16.28
N SER A 8 -38.77 50.71 -17.36
CA SER A 8 -38.83 52.10 -17.83
C SER A 8 -37.48 52.83 -17.99
N TYR A 9 -36.93 52.76 -19.20
CA TYR A 9 -36.35 53.92 -19.85
C TYR A 9 -36.83 53.97 -21.28
N ALA A 10 -37.99 54.68 -21.47
CA ALA A 10 -38.42 55.18 -22.77
C ALA A 10 -37.61 56.44 -23.05
N ILE A 11 -36.68 56.39 -23.99
CA ILE A 11 -36.07 57.58 -24.58
C ILE A 11 -36.89 57.94 -25.82
N ASN A 12 -37.78 58.90 -25.67
CA ASN A 12 -38.33 59.63 -26.78
C ASN A 12 -37.34 60.74 -27.21
N ASP A 13 -36.67 60.55 -28.34
CA ASP A 13 -36.00 61.63 -29.05
C ASP A 13 -36.55 61.72 -30.49
N PRO A 14 -37.38 62.74 -30.86
CA PRO A 14 -37.86 62.94 -32.20
C PRO A 14 -36.86 63.84 -32.96
N GLY A 15 -35.80 63.29 -33.54
CA GLY A 15 -34.89 64.12 -34.34
C GLY A 15 -33.57 63.45 -34.79
N SER A 16 -33.54 62.12 -35.00
CA SER A 16 -32.37 61.50 -35.66
C SER A 16 -32.64 61.30 -37.14
N GLU A 17 -32.03 62.08 -37.99
CA GLU A 17 -31.81 61.84 -39.41
C GLU A 17 -31.57 60.36 -39.70
N LYS A 18 -32.26 59.80 -40.66
CA LYS A 18 -32.01 58.50 -41.27
C LYS A 18 -30.57 58.49 -41.86
N ARG A 19 -29.57 58.15 -41.09
CA ARG A 19 -28.25 57.75 -41.62
C ARG A 19 -28.42 56.46 -42.40
N SER A 20 -28.00 56.51 -43.65
CA SER A 20 -28.17 55.44 -44.62
C SER A 20 -27.44 54.15 -44.15
N ILE A 21 -28.06 53.01 -44.32
CA ILE A 21 -27.54 51.67 -44.05
C ILE A 21 -26.19 51.39 -44.74
N GLY A 22 -25.78 52.22 -45.69
CA GLY A 22 -24.51 52.11 -46.43
C GLY A 22 -23.22 52.42 -45.65
N GLU A 23 -23.26 53.23 -44.55
CA GLU A 23 -22.08 53.59 -43.77
C GLU A 23 -21.66 52.57 -42.70
N TYR A 24 -22.56 51.62 -42.37
CA TYR A 24 -22.25 50.54 -41.37
C TYR A 24 -21.78 49.21 -41.99
N GLY A 25 -21.84 49.06 -43.31
CA GLY A 25 -21.52 47.83 -43.98
C GLY A 25 -20.07 47.33 -43.78
N PRO A 26 -19.04 48.13 -43.98
CA PRO A 26 -17.65 47.74 -43.77
C PRO A 26 -17.34 47.38 -42.30
N ARG A 27 -17.76 48.23 -41.37
CA ARG A 27 -17.56 48.03 -39.92
C ARG A 27 -18.31 46.79 -39.37
N ALA A 28 -19.51 46.49 -39.91
CA ALA A 28 -20.26 45.31 -39.52
C ALA A 28 -19.54 44.00 -39.95
N SER A 29 -18.94 44.00 -41.14
CA SER A 29 -18.14 42.86 -41.65
C SER A 29 -16.90 42.61 -40.78
N GLU A 30 -16.19 43.66 -40.42
CA GLU A 30 -14.96 43.60 -39.59
C GLU A 30 -15.25 43.13 -38.16
N LEU A 31 -16.36 43.57 -37.57
CA LEU A 31 -16.80 43.09 -36.27
C LEU A 31 -17.22 41.59 -36.31
N THR A 32 -17.83 41.15 -37.40
CA THR A 32 -18.18 39.73 -37.59
C THR A 32 -16.93 38.88 -37.69
N GLU A 33 -15.89 39.33 -38.37
CA GLU A 33 -14.61 38.68 -38.47
C GLU A 33 -13.92 38.57 -37.09
N LEU A 34 -13.93 39.68 -36.31
CA LEU A 34 -13.39 39.66 -34.93
C LEU A 34 -14.13 38.65 -34.04
N LEU A 35 -15.45 38.65 -34.08
CA LEU A 35 -16.29 37.71 -33.32
C LEU A 35 -16.01 36.25 -33.71
N SER A 36 -15.84 35.97 -35.02
CA SER A 36 -15.45 34.65 -35.48
C SER A 36 -14.09 34.25 -34.96
N ALA A 37 -13.10 35.13 -35.09
CA ALA A 37 -11.74 34.88 -34.59
C ALA A 37 -11.70 34.65 -33.07
N CYS A 38 -12.48 35.43 -32.30
CA CYS A 38 -12.59 35.21 -30.85
C CYS A 38 -13.23 33.85 -30.51
N ARG A 39 -14.24 33.41 -31.27
CA ARG A 39 -14.87 32.09 -31.08
C ARG A 39 -13.88 30.98 -31.39
N ASP A 40 -13.17 31.06 -32.51
CA ASP A 40 -12.20 30.05 -32.92
C ASP A 40 -11.12 29.83 -31.85
N LEU A 41 -10.70 30.90 -31.15
CA LEU A 41 -9.75 30.80 -30.04
C LEU A 41 -10.37 30.22 -28.76
N SER A 42 -11.66 30.41 -28.53
CA SER A 42 -12.33 30.00 -27.28
C SER A 42 -12.50 28.50 -27.13
N ASP A 43 -12.60 27.78 -28.24
CA ASP A 43 -12.86 26.34 -28.26
C ASP A 43 -11.60 25.47 -28.15
N ILE A 44 -10.40 26.10 -28.22
CA ILE A 44 -9.12 25.41 -28.20
C ILE A 44 -8.69 25.19 -26.74
N LEU A 45 -8.33 23.93 -26.41
CA LEU A 45 -7.84 23.54 -25.10
C LEU A 45 -6.36 23.14 -25.08
N ASP A 46 -5.74 23.07 -26.25
CA ASP A 46 -4.30 22.80 -26.41
C ASP A 46 -3.52 24.08 -26.66
N LEU A 47 -2.42 24.29 -25.93
CA LEU A 47 -1.63 25.53 -26.02
C LEU A 47 -0.91 25.67 -27.37
N GLU A 48 -0.38 24.59 -27.93
CA GLU A 48 0.34 24.65 -29.21
C GLU A 48 -0.60 24.97 -30.35
N GLU A 49 -1.78 24.36 -30.37
CA GLU A 49 -2.86 24.63 -31.32
C GLU A 49 -3.36 26.07 -31.16
N LEU A 50 -3.52 26.55 -29.93
CA LEU A 50 -3.94 27.92 -29.64
C LEU A 50 -2.95 28.96 -30.19
N TYR A 51 -1.65 28.80 -29.93
CA TYR A 51 -0.61 29.69 -30.43
C TYR A 51 -0.55 29.71 -31.94
N SER A 52 -0.65 28.55 -32.56
CA SER A 52 -0.64 28.39 -34.02
C SER A 52 -1.86 29.09 -34.66
N THR A 53 -3.05 28.86 -34.11
CA THR A 53 -4.30 29.44 -34.62
C THR A 53 -4.32 30.94 -34.43
N PHE A 54 -3.94 31.43 -33.25
CA PHE A 54 -3.86 32.87 -32.96
C PHE A 54 -2.91 33.60 -33.92
N ALA A 55 -1.70 33.07 -34.09
CA ALA A 55 -0.74 33.60 -35.05
C ALA A 55 -1.24 33.52 -36.51
N GLY A 56 -1.94 32.45 -36.88
CA GLY A 56 -2.55 32.27 -38.19
C GLY A 56 -3.61 33.33 -38.51
N ILE A 57 -4.52 33.63 -37.58
CA ILE A 57 -5.53 34.66 -37.72
C ILE A 57 -4.88 36.02 -37.99
N ILE A 58 -3.87 36.39 -37.18
CA ILE A 58 -3.17 37.68 -37.33
C ILE A 58 -2.42 37.78 -38.66
N LYS A 59 -1.69 36.70 -39.01
CA LYS A 59 -1.00 36.63 -40.29
C LYS A 59 -1.91 36.80 -41.47
N HIS A 60 -3.04 36.14 -41.48
CA HIS A 60 -4.02 36.17 -42.56
C HIS A 60 -4.68 37.55 -42.68
N LYS A 61 -5.10 38.15 -41.55
CA LYS A 61 -5.76 39.44 -41.49
C LYS A 61 -4.87 40.58 -41.96
N PHE A 62 -3.64 40.62 -41.50
CA PHE A 62 -2.73 41.78 -41.70
C PHE A 62 -1.63 41.54 -42.74
N GLY A 63 -1.51 40.35 -43.30
CA GLY A 63 -0.42 40.02 -44.23
C GLY A 63 0.98 40.13 -43.63
N ILE A 64 1.13 39.80 -42.33
CA ILE A 64 2.39 39.98 -41.59
C ILE A 64 3.44 38.96 -42.05
N ALA A 65 4.65 39.45 -42.39
CA ALA A 65 5.77 38.61 -42.81
C ALA A 65 6.58 38.04 -41.62
N LYS A 66 6.60 38.75 -40.50
CA LYS A 66 7.33 38.36 -39.28
C LYS A 66 6.48 38.57 -38.05
N LEU A 67 6.38 37.51 -37.20
CA LEU A 67 5.62 37.52 -35.97
C LEU A 67 6.34 36.70 -34.91
N GLY A 68 6.31 37.16 -33.65
CA GLY A 68 6.77 36.44 -32.48
C GLY A 68 5.71 36.46 -31.38
N LEU A 69 5.42 35.30 -30.81
CA LEU A 69 4.48 35.12 -29.69
C LEU A 69 5.27 34.64 -28.46
N PHE A 70 5.21 35.41 -27.38
CA PHE A 70 5.84 35.09 -26.11
C PHE A 70 4.82 34.75 -25.06
N ALA A 71 5.01 33.62 -24.38
CA ALA A 71 4.27 33.30 -23.17
C ALA A 71 5.01 33.80 -21.94
N TYR A 72 4.29 34.30 -20.96
CA TYR A 72 4.85 34.71 -19.69
C TYR A 72 4.81 33.55 -18.66
N ASP A 73 5.97 33.28 -18.06
CA ASP A 73 6.13 32.38 -16.93
C ASP A 73 6.24 33.23 -15.65
N SER A 74 5.19 33.19 -14.82
CA SER A 74 5.13 34.01 -13.59
C SER A 74 6.07 33.51 -12.49
N GLU A 75 6.42 32.23 -12.46
CA GLU A 75 7.34 31.66 -11.46
C GLU A 75 8.79 32.09 -11.76
N LYS A 76 9.17 32.08 -13.03
CA LYS A 76 10.53 32.47 -13.48
C LYS A 76 10.65 33.96 -13.81
N GLU A 77 9.53 34.70 -13.84
CA GLU A 77 9.45 36.10 -14.28
C GLU A 77 10.08 36.33 -15.67
N THR A 78 9.82 35.37 -16.61
CA THR A 78 10.41 35.37 -17.95
C THR A 78 9.37 35.33 -19.04
N PHE A 79 9.60 36.02 -20.14
CA PHE A 79 8.94 35.80 -21.42
C PHE A 79 9.72 34.76 -22.22
N GLU A 80 9.03 33.76 -22.73
CA GLU A 80 9.58 32.69 -23.55
C GLU A 80 8.91 32.69 -24.91
N LEU A 81 9.70 32.67 -25.99
CA LEU A 81 9.17 32.58 -27.36
C LEU A 81 8.55 31.19 -27.56
N VAL A 82 7.22 31.16 -27.64
CA VAL A 82 6.45 29.89 -27.79
C VAL A 82 6.03 29.61 -29.23
N PHE A 83 5.91 30.68 -30.05
CA PHE A 83 5.61 30.55 -31.47
C PHE A 83 6.29 31.70 -32.26
N SER A 84 6.77 31.38 -33.46
CA SER A 84 7.31 32.40 -34.35
C SER A 84 7.02 32.09 -35.82
N PHE A 85 6.85 33.13 -36.62
CA PHE A 85 6.74 33.06 -38.07
C PHE A 85 7.68 34.02 -38.74
N GLY A 86 8.42 33.57 -39.77
CA GLY A 86 9.38 34.42 -40.50
C GLY A 86 10.66 34.77 -39.76
N LEU A 87 10.94 34.20 -38.59
CA LEU A 87 12.10 34.47 -37.74
C LEU A 87 13.15 33.35 -37.72
N GLY A 88 12.89 32.21 -38.40
CA GLY A 88 13.73 31.02 -38.30
C GLY A 88 13.55 30.26 -36.98
N LYS A 89 14.40 29.24 -36.70
CA LYS A 89 14.41 28.53 -35.43
C LYS A 89 15.19 29.36 -34.41
N LEU A 90 14.48 30.10 -33.56
CA LEU A 90 15.05 30.90 -32.49
C LEU A 90 14.46 30.48 -31.16
N GLU A 91 15.27 30.17 -30.18
CA GLU A 91 14.88 30.04 -28.80
C GLU A 91 15.22 31.37 -28.08
N TYR A 92 14.21 32.13 -27.73
CA TYR A 92 14.38 33.40 -27.04
C TYR A 92 13.68 33.42 -25.69
N LYS A 93 14.43 33.86 -24.67
CA LYS A 93 13.90 34.11 -23.33
C LYS A 93 14.44 35.46 -22.82
N PHE A 94 13.58 36.29 -22.28
CA PHE A 94 14.02 37.53 -21.65
C PHE A 94 13.28 37.80 -20.34
N LYS A 95 13.96 38.50 -19.42
CA LYS A 95 13.36 38.97 -18.16
C LYS A 95 12.96 40.44 -18.30
N THR A 96 11.80 40.77 -17.75
CA THR A 96 11.38 42.17 -17.70
C THR A 96 11.93 42.84 -16.45
N ASN A 97 12.46 44.07 -16.62
CA ASN A 97 12.64 44.95 -15.47
C ASN A 97 11.27 45.55 -15.13
N LYS A 98 10.71 45.21 -13.95
CA LYS A 98 9.34 45.55 -13.52
C LYS A 98 8.98 47.05 -13.58
N GLU A 99 9.94 47.97 -13.76
CA GLU A 99 9.65 49.39 -13.64
C GLU A 99 9.15 50.08 -14.91
N ASN A 100 9.62 49.71 -16.09
CA ASN A 100 9.29 50.44 -17.33
C ASN A 100 8.45 49.62 -18.33
N LEU A 101 8.96 48.50 -18.81
CA LEU A 101 8.22 47.68 -19.79
C LEU A 101 6.96 47.10 -19.19
N TRP A 102 7.02 46.66 -17.93
CA TRP A 102 5.88 46.06 -17.24
C TRP A 102 4.68 47.01 -17.12
N ARG A 103 4.92 48.30 -16.83
CA ARG A 103 3.85 49.33 -16.80
C ARG A 103 3.18 49.51 -18.16
N THR A 104 3.98 49.49 -19.24
CA THR A 104 3.44 49.61 -20.60
C THR A 104 2.60 48.37 -20.99
N ILE A 105 3.08 47.16 -20.62
CA ILE A 105 2.36 45.92 -20.88
C ILE A 105 1.02 45.89 -20.12
N LEU A 106 0.99 46.35 -18.88
CA LEU A 106 -0.22 46.37 -18.04
C LEU A 106 -1.26 47.42 -18.50
N GLN A 107 -0.90 48.36 -19.39
CA GLN A 107 -1.89 49.25 -20.00
C GLN A 107 -2.81 48.55 -20.98
N ASP A 108 -2.47 47.30 -21.38
CA ASP A 108 -3.25 46.47 -22.29
C ASP A 108 -3.56 47.11 -23.64
N GLU A 109 -2.68 48.02 -24.08
CA GLU A 109 -2.79 48.69 -25.37
C GLU A 109 -1.62 48.33 -26.29
N PRO A 110 -1.85 48.14 -27.61
CA PRO A 110 -0.76 47.98 -28.57
C PRO A 110 0.16 49.18 -28.59
N PHE A 111 1.46 48.96 -28.60
CA PHE A 111 2.44 50.02 -28.60
C PHE A 111 3.55 49.81 -29.65
N ALA A 112 3.92 50.90 -30.33
CA ALA A 112 5.02 50.91 -31.30
C ALA A 112 6.38 51.05 -30.61
N VAL A 113 7.37 50.35 -31.15
CA VAL A 113 8.73 50.31 -30.59
C VAL A 113 9.73 51.14 -31.40
N VAL A 114 9.47 51.34 -32.69
CA VAL A 114 10.46 51.85 -33.65
C VAL A 114 9.95 52.97 -34.55
N ASP A 115 9.47 54.02 -34.01
CA ASP A 115 9.24 55.21 -34.86
C ASP A 115 9.87 56.45 -34.25
N GLY A 116 11.08 56.53 -33.89
CA GLY A 116 11.77 57.74 -33.46
C GLY A 116 11.11 58.61 -32.38
N SER A 117 9.83 58.37 -32.09
CA SER A 117 9.03 58.96 -31.02
C SER A 117 8.99 58.05 -29.78
N GLY A 118 9.53 56.81 -29.89
CA GLY A 118 9.50 55.78 -28.86
C GLY A 118 10.31 56.18 -27.62
N ASN A 119 9.80 55.78 -26.47
CA ASN A 119 10.41 55.96 -25.17
C ASN A 119 11.88 55.44 -25.20
N PRO A 120 12.90 56.34 -24.99
CA PRO A 120 14.32 55.98 -25.07
C PRO A 120 14.74 54.84 -24.13
N LEU A 121 13.97 54.62 -23.09
CA LEU A 121 14.21 53.53 -22.12
C LEU A 121 13.88 52.16 -22.72
N PHE A 122 12.91 52.09 -23.63
CA PHE A 122 12.48 50.86 -24.27
C PHE A 122 13.47 50.42 -25.36
N THR A 123 13.97 51.34 -26.17
CA THR A 123 15.02 51.06 -27.15
C THR A 123 16.29 50.52 -26.49
N LYS A 124 16.71 51.11 -25.36
CA LYS A 124 17.85 50.60 -24.57
C LYS A 124 17.59 49.22 -23.96
N PHE A 125 16.33 48.89 -23.63
CA PHE A 125 15.96 47.55 -23.13
C PHE A 125 16.12 46.52 -24.25
N LEU A 126 15.63 46.78 -25.45
CA LEU A 126 15.77 45.90 -26.61
C LEU A 126 17.23 45.67 -26.99
N GLU A 127 18.05 46.74 -27.00
CA GLU A 127 19.49 46.63 -27.27
C GLU A 127 20.23 45.77 -26.23
N ARG A 128 19.87 45.89 -24.94
CA ARG A 128 20.48 45.13 -23.84
C ARG A 128 20.13 43.64 -23.82
N GLN A 129 19.03 43.25 -24.47
CA GLN A 129 18.54 41.89 -24.47
C GLN A 129 18.74 41.17 -25.81
N ASP A 130 19.49 41.79 -26.77
CA ASP A 130 19.63 41.30 -28.14
C ASP A 130 18.30 41.08 -28.88
N LEU A 131 17.25 41.79 -28.45
CA LEU A 131 15.89 41.66 -28.98
C LEU A 131 15.67 42.43 -30.30
N MET A 132 16.66 43.12 -30.82
CA MET A 132 16.61 43.86 -32.09
C MET A 132 16.32 42.98 -33.32
N ILE A 133 16.46 41.67 -33.19
CA ILE A 133 16.13 40.70 -34.25
C ILE A 133 14.61 40.48 -34.34
N LEU A 134 13.88 40.78 -33.29
CA LEU A 134 12.41 40.58 -33.25
C LEU A 134 11.69 41.62 -34.11
N PRO A 135 10.52 41.27 -34.67
CA PRO A 135 9.66 42.25 -35.31
C PRO A 135 9.26 43.30 -34.27
N SER A 136 9.50 44.55 -34.57
CA SER A 136 9.45 45.65 -33.60
C SER A 136 8.51 46.79 -33.98
N GLU A 137 7.73 46.67 -35.07
CA GLU A 137 6.82 47.73 -35.44
C GLU A 137 5.65 47.89 -34.45
N LEU A 138 5.09 46.77 -34.00
CA LEU A 138 4.00 46.79 -33.04
C LEU A 138 4.14 45.65 -32.04
N TRP A 139 3.94 45.94 -30.76
CA TRP A 139 3.88 45.00 -29.68
C TRP A 139 2.48 45.02 -29.05
N VAL A 140 1.88 43.87 -28.85
CA VAL A 140 0.50 43.74 -28.34
C VAL A 140 0.53 42.87 -27.08
N PRO A 141 0.23 43.48 -25.93
CA PRO A 141 0.12 42.71 -24.68
C PRO A 141 -1.07 41.76 -24.70
N MET A 142 -0.90 40.64 -24.05
CA MET A 142 -1.99 39.68 -23.74
C MET A 142 -2.19 39.70 -22.23
N VAL A 143 -3.16 40.47 -21.77
CA VAL A 143 -3.44 40.68 -20.35
C VAL A 143 -4.85 40.25 -20.01
N MET A 144 -5.00 39.62 -18.85
CA MET A 144 -6.28 39.20 -18.32
C MET A 144 -6.38 39.58 -16.84
N ARG A 145 -7.29 40.50 -16.47
CA ARG A 145 -7.50 40.92 -15.07
C ARG A 145 -6.20 41.29 -14.35
N ASP A 146 -5.41 42.15 -14.94
CA ASP A 146 -4.09 42.64 -14.46
C ASP A 146 -2.99 41.54 -14.42
N GLU A 147 -3.26 40.34 -14.92
CA GLU A 147 -2.25 39.30 -15.08
C GLU A 147 -1.77 39.20 -16.52
N VAL A 148 -0.47 39.25 -16.71
CA VAL A 148 0.15 39.14 -18.03
C VAL A 148 0.26 37.68 -18.42
N MET A 149 -0.36 37.32 -19.54
CA MET A 149 -0.31 35.95 -20.09
C MET A 149 0.78 35.81 -21.14
N GLY A 150 1.11 36.92 -21.84
CA GLY A 150 2.10 36.90 -22.90
C GLY A 150 2.23 38.22 -23.62
N LEU A 151 2.97 38.22 -24.73
CA LEU A 151 3.24 39.35 -25.57
C LEU A 151 3.36 38.94 -27.04
N LEU A 152 2.66 39.61 -27.93
CA LEU A 152 2.75 39.42 -29.36
C LEU A 152 3.62 40.53 -29.97
N THR A 153 4.57 40.20 -30.84
CA THR A 153 5.38 41.14 -31.60
C THR A 153 5.13 41.00 -33.09
N LEU A 154 4.91 42.11 -33.77
CA LEU A 154 4.52 42.16 -35.17
C LEU A 154 5.52 43.02 -35.98
N GLY A 155 5.84 42.53 -37.18
CA GLY A 155 6.52 43.30 -38.21
C GLY A 155 5.55 44.08 -39.09
N ALA A 156 6.06 44.72 -40.13
CA ALA A 156 5.29 45.53 -41.08
C ALA A 156 4.20 44.72 -41.80
N LYS A 157 3.09 45.39 -42.07
CA LYS A 157 2.06 44.88 -42.99
C LYS A 157 2.61 44.82 -44.42
N SER A 158 2.28 43.78 -45.16
CA SER A 158 2.70 43.62 -46.55
C SER A 158 1.88 44.55 -47.46
N GLY A 159 2.52 45.56 -48.06
CA GLY A 159 1.93 46.41 -49.07
C GLY A 159 0.85 47.42 -48.61
N ALA A 160 0.80 47.72 -47.30
CA ALA A 160 -0.21 48.60 -46.72
C ALA A 160 0.46 49.71 -45.88
N PRO A 161 -0.23 50.86 -45.63
CA PRO A 161 0.22 51.87 -44.67
C PRO A 161 0.29 51.28 -43.25
N ALA A 162 0.80 52.06 -42.30
CA ALA A 162 0.88 51.70 -40.89
C ALA A 162 -0.44 51.20 -40.32
N PHE A 163 -0.42 50.54 -39.16
CA PHE A 163 -1.66 50.09 -38.48
C PHE A 163 -2.56 51.26 -38.17
N ASP A 164 -3.81 51.18 -38.54
CA ASP A 164 -4.85 52.18 -38.25
C ASP A 164 -5.53 51.91 -36.89
N ASP A 165 -6.37 52.84 -36.44
CA ASP A 165 -7.07 52.75 -35.14
C ASP A 165 -7.95 51.46 -35.02
N PHE A 166 -8.51 51.00 -36.15
CA PHE A 166 -9.30 49.77 -36.14
C PHE A 166 -8.43 48.50 -36.07
N ASP A 167 -7.30 48.52 -36.74
CA ASP A 167 -6.29 47.47 -36.62
C ASP A 167 -5.81 47.31 -35.18
N LEU A 168 -5.52 48.44 -34.51
CA LEU A 168 -5.10 48.43 -33.11
C LEU A 168 -6.22 47.91 -32.21
N TYR A 169 -7.44 48.34 -32.41
CA TYR A 169 -8.60 47.82 -31.68
C TYR A 169 -8.80 46.31 -31.89
N PHE A 170 -8.73 45.83 -33.14
CA PHE A 170 -8.85 44.42 -33.47
C PHE A 170 -7.76 43.61 -32.76
N LEU A 171 -6.51 44.05 -32.80
CA LEU A 171 -5.38 43.39 -32.18
C LEU A 171 -5.53 43.34 -30.66
N GLN A 172 -5.96 44.41 -30.03
CA GLN A 172 -6.23 44.46 -28.59
C GLN A 172 -7.32 43.46 -28.18
N GLN A 173 -8.44 43.42 -28.87
CA GLN A 173 -9.54 42.53 -28.53
C GLN A 173 -9.19 41.06 -28.73
N ILE A 174 -8.48 40.72 -29.82
CA ILE A 174 -8.10 39.32 -30.06
C ILE A 174 -6.96 38.89 -29.13
N ALA A 175 -6.07 39.80 -28.71
CA ALA A 175 -5.03 39.53 -27.72
C ALA A 175 -5.63 39.30 -26.32
N ALA A 176 -6.63 40.08 -25.93
CA ALA A 176 -7.39 39.88 -24.71
C ALA A 176 -8.10 38.52 -24.72
N GLN A 177 -8.73 38.12 -25.84
CA GLN A 177 -9.33 36.80 -25.99
C GLN A 177 -8.27 35.69 -25.92
N ALA A 178 -7.12 35.85 -26.57
CA ALA A 178 -6.01 34.92 -26.51
C ALA A 178 -5.49 34.74 -25.07
N ALA A 179 -5.41 35.84 -24.29
CA ALA A 179 -5.03 35.79 -22.88
C ALA A 179 -5.99 34.91 -22.06
N VAL A 180 -7.32 35.06 -22.27
CA VAL A 180 -8.34 34.22 -21.63
C VAL A 180 -8.18 32.75 -22.02
N SER A 181 -7.99 32.49 -23.33
CA SER A 181 -7.83 31.12 -23.85
C SER A 181 -6.54 30.47 -23.36
N ILE A 182 -5.41 31.21 -23.29
CA ILE A 182 -4.15 30.71 -22.72
C ILE A 182 -4.33 30.30 -21.25
N ASN A 183 -5.01 31.13 -20.46
CA ASN A 183 -5.30 30.82 -19.07
C ASN A 183 -6.19 29.58 -18.94
N THR A 184 -7.21 29.46 -19.80
CA THR A 184 -8.10 28.29 -19.82
C THR A 184 -7.34 27.01 -20.16
N CYS A 185 -6.48 27.02 -21.17
CA CYS A 185 -5.62 25.88 -21.53
C CYS A 185 -4.70 25.47 -20.36
N ARG A 186 -4.04 26.44 -19.70
CA ARG A 186 -3.17 26.18 -18.54
C ARG A 186 -3.94 25.52 -17.38
N LEU A 187 -5.11 26.06 -17.03
CA LEU A 187 -5.95 25.52 -15.98
C LEU A 187 -6.48 24.11 -16.33
N TYR A 188 -6.82 23.88 -17.60
CA TYR A 188 -7.27 22.56 -18.05
C TYR A 188 -6.14 21.52 -17.94
N GLU A 189 -4.95 21.84 -18.38
CA GLU A 189 -3.78 20.97 -18.31
C GLU A 189 -3.40 20.66 -16.84
N GLN A 190 -3.38 21.69 -15.98
CA GLN A 190 -3.13 21.49 -14.55
C GLN A 190 -4.17 20.55 -13.91
N ARG A 191 -5.46 20.78 -14.19
CA ARG A 191 -6.51 19.89 -13.66
C ARG A 191 -6.42 18.48 -14.20
N ARG A 192 -5.99 18.31 -15.45
CA ARG A 192 -5.77 16.99 -16.03
C ARG A 192 -4.67 16.24 -15.28
N GLN A 193 -3.55 16.90 -15.01
CA GLN A 193 -2.43 16.33 -14.26
C GLN A 193 -2.82 15.99 -12.82
N GLU A 194 -3.49 16.91 -12.12
CA GLU A 194 -4.00 16.68 -10.76
C GLU A 194 -4.94 15.47 -10.69
N LYS A 195 -5.83 15.32 -11.68
CA LYS A 195 -6.74 14.19 -11.77
C LYS A 195 -6.01 12.87 -12.00
N GLU A 196 -5.04 12.85 -12.93
CA GLU A 196 -4.24 11.65 -13.20
C GLU A 196 -3.46 11.20 -11.96
N ASP A 197 -2.89 12.13 -11.19
CA ASP A 197 -2.16 11.83 -9.97
C ASP A 197 -3.10 11.38 -8.84
N LEU A 198 -4.29 11.97 -8.75
CA LEU A 198 -5.31 11.53 -7.81
C LEU A 198 -5.80 10.11 -8.13
N ASP A 199 -6.08 9.80 -9.41
CA ASP A 199 -6.52 8.48 -9.84
C ASP A 199 -5.45 7.41 -9.54
N LYS A 200 -4.16 7.70 -9.78
CA LYS A 200 -3.04 6.83 -9.39
C LYS A 200 -3.01 6.60 -7.87
N THR A 201 -3.20 7.65 -7.10
CA THR A 201 -3.21 7.58 -5.64
C THR A 201 -4.37 6.73 -5.12
N LEU A 202 -5.56 6.91 -5.67
CA LEU A 202 -6.75 6.12 -5.32
C LEU A 202 -6.59 4.64 -5.68
N GLN A 203 -6.01 4.33 -6.83
CA GLN A 203 -5.70 2.95 -7.22
C GLN A 203 -4.74 2.29 -6.23
N ASN A 204 -3.67 2.98 -5.84
CA ASN A 204 -2.71 2.49 -4.87
C ASN A 204 -3.35 2.26 -3.49
N LEU A 205 -4.17 3.19 -3.01
CA LEU A 205 -4.89 3.05 -1.74
C LEU A 205 -5.88 1.89 -1.77
N SER A 206 -6.63 1.71 -2.85
CA SER A 206 -7.57 0.59 -3.02
C SER A 206 -6.87 -0.76 -2.97
N LEU A 207 -5.73 -0.88 -3.64
CA LEU A 207 -4.89 -2.08 -3.63
C LEU A 207 -4.38 -2.40 -2.23
N LEU A 208 -3.83 -1.41 -1.51
CA LEU A 208 -3.34 -1.57 -0.14
C LEU A 208 -4.46 -1.93 0.84
N TYR A 209 -5.64 -1.32 0.69
CA TYR A 209 -6.81 -1.65 1.50
C TYR A 209 -7.27 -3.10 1.27
N GLY A 210 -7.30 -3.55 0.01
CA GLY A 210 -7.63 -4.94 -0.34
C GLY A 210 -6.67 -5.94 0.27
N ILE A 211 -5.36 -5.67 0.21
CA ILE A 211 -4.31 -6.49 0.82
C ILE A 211 -4.49 -6.52 2.35
N GLY A 212 -4.62 -5.38 3.01
CA GLY A 212 -4.81 -5.30 4.45
C GLY A 212 -6.07 -6.02 4.93
N LYS A 213 -7.17 -5.93 4.18
CA LYS A 213 -8.40 -6.67 4.46
C LYS A 213 -8.17 -8.18 4.35
N ALA A 214 -7.54 -8.65 3.27
CA ALA A 214 -7.24 -10.08 3.08
C ALA A 214 -6.34 -10.62 4.20
N MET A 215 -5.31 -9.87 4.61
CA MET A 215 -4.42 -10.25 5.72
C MET A 215 -5.18 -10.46 7.03
N ASN A 216 -6.21 -9.68 7.31
CA ASN A 216 -6.98 -9.79 8.55
C ASN A 216 -7.85 -11.06 8.63
N TYR A 217 -8.18 -11.68 7.51
CA TYR A 217 -8.95 -12.93 7.45
C TYR A 217 -8.09 -14.20 7.52
N ILE A 218 -6.78 -14.09 7.35
CA ILE A 218 -5.86 -15.23 7.39
C ILE A 218 -5.40 -15.40 8.85
N SER A 219 -5.92 -16.40 9.54
CA SER A 219 -5.56 -16.72 10.92
C SER A 219 -4.29 -17.59 11.04
N ASP A 220 -3.91 -18.29 9.98
CA ASP A 220 -2.71 -19.13 9.92
C ASP A 220 -1.51 -18.27 9.53
N LEU A 221 -0.54 -18.15 10.43
CA LEU A 221 0.66 -17.35 10.23
C LEU A 221 1.44 -17.75 8.95
N LYS A 222 1.55 -19.04 8.67
CA LYS A 222 2.26 -19.52 7.48
C LYS A 222 1.58 -19.07 6.19
N LYS A 223 0.25 -19.26 6.10
CA LYS A 223 -0.54 -18.80 4.95
C LYS A 223 -0.49 -17.30 4.80
N LEU A 224 -0.50 -16.58 5.92
CA LEU A 224 -0.35 -15.12 5.94
C LEU A 224 1.00 -14.69 5.34
N LEU A 225 2.11 -15.27 5.79
CA LEU A 225 3.45 -14.96 5.29
C LEU A 225 3.60 -15.26 3.79
N GLN A 226 3.03 -16.40 3.32
CA GLN A 226 3.00 -16.75 1.90
C GLN A 226 2.22 -15.72 1.07
N TYR A 227 1.06 -15.30 1.58
CA TYR A 227 0.24 -14.27 0.93
C TYR A 227 0.97 -12.94 0.83
N ILE A 228 1.58 -12.48 1.93
CA ILE A 228 2.37 -11.24 1.98
C ILE A 228 3.49 -11.26 0.94
N LEU A 229 4.29 -12.33 0.93
CA LEU A 229 5.42 -12.43 0.02
C LEU A 229 4.98 -12.44 -1.44
N LYS A 230 3.88 -13.14 -1.75
CA LYS A 230 3.30 -13.12 -3.10
C LYS A 230 2.89 -11.71 -3.52
N GLN A 231 2.19 -10.97 -2.65
CA GLN A 231 1.80 -9.59 -2.94
C GLN A 231 3.01 -8.68 -3.15
N ALA A 232 4.07 -8.83 -2.35
CA ALA A 232 5.30 -8.06 -2.51
C ALA A 232 5.99 -8.34 -3.86
N ILE A 233 6.07 -9.61 -4.29
CA ILE A 233 6.63 -10.02 -5.59
C ILE A 233 5.80 -9.43 -6.75
N ASP A 234 4.47 -9.54 -6.68
CA ASP A 234 3.58 -9.06 -7.74
C ASP A 234 3.64 -7.53 -7.88
N ILE A 235 3.59 -6.79 -6.79
CA ILE A 235 3.68 -5.31 -6.76
C ILE A 235 5.02 -4.83 -7.31
N ALA A 236 6.13 -5.44 -6.89
CA ALA A 236 7.45 -5.06 -7.37
C ALA A 236 7.77 -5.58 -8.78
N SER A 237 6.86 -6.38 -9.38
CA SER A 237 7.12 -7.13 -10.61
C SER A 237 8.45 -7.90 -10.55
N ALA A 238 8.71 -8.55 -9.42
CA ALA A 238 9.92 -9.33 -9.17
C ALA A 238 9.75 -10.80 -9.64
N GLU A 239 10.85 -11.51 -9.81
CA GLU A 239 10.84 -12.93 -10.18
C GLU A 239 10.62 -13.82 -8.94
N LYS A 240 11.24 -13.46 -7.83
CA LYS A 240 11.23 -14.25 -6.59
C LYS A 240 11.41 -13.39 -5.35
N GLY A 241 11.20 -13.99 -4.19
CA GLY A 241 11.38 -13.30 -2.91
C GLY A 241 11.53 -14.24 -1.73
N SER A 242 11.87 -13.64 -0.60
CA SER A 242 11.93 -14.29 0.71
C SER A 242 11.39 -13.37 1.80
N LEU A 243 10.75 -13.93 2.80
CA LEU A 243 10.33 -13.24 4.00
C LEU A 243 11.05 -13.86 5.19
N MET A 244 11.71 -13.02 5.97
CA MET A 244 12.46 -13.40 7.15
C MET A 244 11.82 -12.77 8.39
N LEU A 245 11.71 -13.53 9.46
CA LEU A 245 11.31 -13.03 10.78
C LEU A 245 12.48 -13.12 11.75
N TYR A 246 12.57 -12.11 12.60
CA TYR A 246 13.56 -12.06 13.66
C TYR A 246 13.14 -12.98 14.81
N ASP A 247 14.09 -13.70 15.33
CA ASP A 247 13.96 -14.60 16.46
C ASP A 247 14.83 -14.08 17.60
N MET A 248 14.17 -13.60 18.66
CA MET A 248 14.85 -13.03 19.83
C MET A 248 15.66 -14.06 20.62
N GLU A 249 15.28 -15.35 20.61
CA GLU A 249 16.00 -16.38 21.36
C GLU A 249 17.35 -16.70 20.72
N THR A 250 17.41 -16.71 19.39
CA THR A 250 18.62 -17.04 18.64
C THR A 250 19.40 -15.82 18.16
N ASP A 251 18.86 -14.60 18.33
CA ASP A 251 19.37 -13.34 17.78
C ASP A 251 19.63 -13.43 16.27
N ARG A 252 18.66 -13.97 15.51
CA ARG A 252 18.82 -14.20 14.07
C ARG A 252 17.56 -13.91 13.28
N LEU A 253 17.75 -13.45 12.05
CA LEU A 253 16.74 -13.42 11.00
C LEU A 253 16.66 -14.79 10.34
N ASN A 254 15.53 -15.45 10.50
CA ASN A 254 15.27 -16.77 9.93
C ASN A 254 14.33 -16.64 8.72
N ILE A 255 14.69 -17.27 7.60
CA ILE A 255 13.81 -17.38 6.43
C ILE A 255 12.61 -18.24 6.84
N ARG A 256 11.40 -17.68 6.71
CA ARG A 256 10.13 -18.36 7.00
C ARG A 256 9.41 -18.78 5.75
N VAL A 257 9.50 -17.99 4.68
CA VAL A 257 8.85 -18.26 3.41
C VAL A 257 9.74 -17.87 2.25
N LEU A 258 9.74 -18.71 1.21
CA LEU A 258 10.33 -18.48 -0.10
C LEU A 258 9.23 -18.55 -1.16
N ALA A 259 9.36 -17.77 -2.23
CA ALA A 259 8.47 -17.83 -3.38
C ALA A 259 9.19 -17.49 -4.69
N GLY A 260 8.75 -18.10 -5.79
CA GLY A 260 9.29 -17.86 -7.12
C GLY A 260 10.60 -18.59 -7.42
N LEU A 261 10.98 -19.59 -6.63
CA LEU A 261 12.16 -20.39 -6.92
C LEU A 261 11.87 -21.41 -8.03
N PRO A 262 12.86 -21.69 -8.93
CA PRO A 262 12.74 -22.76 -9.93
C PRO A 262 12.57 -24.16 -9.29
N ASP A 263 13.25 -24.40 -8.16
CA ASP A 263 13.13 -25.63 -7.36
C ASP A 263 11.96 -25.50 -6.38
N THR A 264 10.78 -25.88 -6.84
CA THR A 264 9.53 -25.83 -6.05
C THR A 264 9.54 -26.81 -4.89
N GLU A 265 10.19 -27.99 -5.03
CA GLU A 265 10.29 -28.97 -3.96
C GLU A 265 11.13 -28.44 -2.79
N TYR A 266 12.25 -27.79 -3.08
CA TYR A 266 13.06 -27.13 -2.07
C TYR A 266 12.30 -25.97 -1.40
N GLN A 267 11.60 -25.15 -2.19
CA GLN A 267 10.76 -24.08 -1.68
C GLN A 267 9.71 -24.60 -0.69
N ASP A 268 9.00 -25.69 -1.05
CA ASP A 268 7.95 -26.28 -0.22
C ASP A 268 8.53 -26.89 1.06
N LYS A 269 9.67 -27.57 1.00
CA LYS A 269 10.36 -28.10 2.18
C LYS A 269 10.78 -26.98 3.15
N VAL A 270 11.25 -25.85 2.64
CA VAL A 270 11.55 -24.67 3.47
C VAL A 270 10.29 -24.09 4.09
N ASN A 271 9.25 -23.88 3.27
CA ASN A 271 7.98 -23.33 3.70
C ASN A 271 7.25 -24.23 4.71
N ASN A 272 7.54 -25.53 4.70
CA ASN A 272 7.03 -26.50 5.66
C ASN A 272 7.91 -26.67 6.91
N ASN A 273 9.00 -25.89 7.04
CA ASN A 273 10.01 -26.06 8.09
C ASN A 273 10.70 -27.44 8.12
N GLU A 274 10.70 -28.19 7.01
CA GLU A 274 11.37 -29.49 6.89
C GLU A 274 12.87 -29.34 6.69
N ILE A 275 13.30 -28.21 6.12
CA ILE A 275 14.71 -27.85 5.91
C ILE A 275 14.98 -26.48 6.53
N LYS A 276 16.03 -26.38 7.34
CA LYS A 276 16.53 -25.10 7.86
C LYS A 276 17.34 -24.38 6.78
N CYS A 277 16.91 -23.19 6.43
CA CYS A 277 17.68 -22.27 5.61
C CYS A 277 18.77 -21.56 6.41
N ARG A 278 19.67 -20.89 5.68
CA ARG A 278 20.61 -19.94 6.26
C ARG A 278 19.88 -18.86 7.04
N SER A 279 20.37 -18.55 8.22
CA SER A 279 19.93 -17.42 9.04
C SER A 279 21.00 -16.32 9.05
N PHE A 280 20.60 -15.08 9.30
CA PHE A 280 21.47 -13.91 9.28
C PHE A 280 21.46 -13.23 10.65
N LYS A 281 22.62 -12.74 11.10
CA LYS A 281 22.68 -11.87 12.29
C LYS A 281 22.24 -10.45 11.93
N PRO A 282 21.75 -9.65 12.90
CA PRO A 282 21.63 -8.21 12.72
C PRO A 282 22.95 -7.62 12.18
N GLY A 283 22.85 -6.84 11.07
CA GLY A 283 24.01 -6.29 10.37
C GLY A 283 24.69 -7.21 9.34
N GLU A 284 24.37 -8.50 9.29
CA GLU A 284 24.94 -9.46 8.34
C GLU A 284 24.21 -9.41 6.98
N GLY A 285 24.93 -9.13 5.90
CA GLY A 285 24.39 -9.03 4.56
C GLY A 285 23.39 -7.89 4.39
N ILE A 286 22.65 -7.88 3.28
CA ILE A 286 21.64 -6.84 2.98
C ILE A 286 20.48 -6.94 3.98
N ALA A 287 19.94 -8.12 4.22
CA ALA A 287 18.79 -8.33 5.11
C ALA A 287 19.10 -7.92 6.57
N GLY A 288 20.27 -8.32 7.10
CA GLY A 288 20.69 -7.95 8.46
C GLY A 288 20.93 -6.45 8.63
N ARG A 289 21.41 -5.76 7.59
CA ARG A 289 21.58 -4.29 7.63
C ARG A 289 20.26 -3.55 7.60
N VAL A 290 19.34 -3.96 6.73
CA VAL A 290 17.99 -3.39 6.67
C VAL A 290 17.29 -3.59 8.01
N PHE A 291 17.47 -4.75 8.62
CA PHE A 291 16.96 -5.02 9.97
C PHE A 291 17.55 -4.06 11.01
N LEU A 292 18.87 -3.91 11.02
CA LEU A 292 19.58 -3.08 12.01
C LEU A 292 19.28 -1.58 11.86
N ASN A 293 19.26 -1.09 10.61
CA ASN A 293 19.11 0.33 10.31
C ASN A 293 17.65 0.79 10.18
N SER A 294 16.70 -0.15 10.13
CA SER A 294 15.27 0.13 9.89
C SER A 294 14.99 0.92 8.60
N GLN A 295 15.90 0.86 7.62
CA GLN A 295 15.79 1.59 6.35
C GLN A 295 15.78 0.60 5.18
N PRO A 296 14.89 0.79 4.18
CA PRO A 296 14.90 -0.04 2.99
C PRO A 296 16.18 0.15 2.18
N MET A 297 16.57 -0.88 1.42
CA MET A 297 17.75 -0.87 0.57
C MET A 297 17.46 -1.48 -0.79
N ILE A 298 17.94 -0.81 -1.86
CA ILE A 298 17.99 -1.34 -3.22
C ILE A 298 19.44 -1.59 -3.61
N VAL A 299 19.69 -2.75 -4.23
CA VAL A 299 20.95 -3.06 -4.90
C VAL A 299 20.61 -3.59 -6.28
N ASN A 300 20.82 -2.79 -7.33
CA ASN A 300 20.49 -3.14 -8.70
C ASN A 300 21.59 -3.93 -9.43
N ASN A 301 22.84 -3.86 -8.93
CA ASN A 301 23.96 -4.67 -9.40
C ASN A 301 24.65 -5.37 -8.22
N ILE A 302 24.21 -6.57 -7.91
CA ILE A 302 24.71 -7.33 -6.77
C ILE A 302 26.18 -7.74 -6.90
N ARG A 303 26.71 -7.87 -8.11
CA ARG A 303 28.10 -8.26 -8.34
C ARG A 303 29.11 -7.21 -7.86
N GLU A 304 28.68 -5.97 -7.74
CA GLU A 304 29.50 -4.85 -7.26
C GLU A 304 29.33 -4.61 -5.75
N ASP A 305 28.37 -5.27 -5.10
CA ASP A 305 28.12 -5.09 -3.68
C ASP A 305 28.91 -6.12 -2.85
N SER A 306 29.90 -5.63 -2.10
CA SER A 306 30.74 -6.44 -1.20
C SER A 306 29.99 -7.10 -0.05
N LEU A 307 28.71 -6.80 0.12
CA LEU A 307 27.86 -7.25 1.24
C LEU A 307 26.93 -8.38 0.85
N PHE A 308 26.85 -8.69 -0.43
CA PHE A 308 26.03 -9.78 -0.89
C PHE A 308 26.65 -11.12 -0.50
N ILE A 309 25.85 -11.92 0.15
CA ILE A 309 26.23 -13.27 0.54
C ILE A 309 25.55 -14.22 -0.44
N GLU A 310 26.34 -14.77 -1.34
CA GLU A 310 25.87 -15.64 -2.41
C GLU A 310 25.21 -16.92 -1.86
N SER A 311 24.09 -17.28 -2.46
CA SER A 311 23.41 -18.55 -2.21
C SER A 311 23.69 -19.50 -3.37
N GLU A 312 24.20 -20.69 -3.09
CA GLU A 312 24.51 -21.71 -4.10
C GLU A 312 23.33 -22.10 -5.01
N LYS A 313 22.10 -21.80 -4.61
CA LYS A 313 20.87 -22.25 -5.29
C LYS A 313 20.06 -21.16 -5.98
N SER A 314 20.48 -19.89 -5.95
CA SER A 314 19.68 -18.84 -6.61
C SER A 314 20.53 -17.71 -7.17
N PHE A 315 20.45 -17.54 -8.50
CA PHE A 315 21.05 -16.40 -9.15
C PHE A 315 20.27 -15.11 -8.80
N VAL A 316 20.95 -14.14 -8.19
CA VAL A 316 20.39 -12.82 -7.85
C VAL A 316 21.16 -11.77 -8.64
N ARG A 317 20.44 -10.89 -9.35
CA ARG A 317 20.99 -9.75 -10.11
C ARG A 317 20.73 -8.45 -9.37
N SER A 318 19.51 -8.31 -8.88
CA SER A 318 19.05 -7.13 -8.16
C SER A 318 18.19 -7.55 -6.97
N ILE A 319 18.18 -6.73 -5.93
CA ILE A 319 17.38 -6.95 -4.72
C ILE A 319 16.81 -5.63 -4.21
N ALA A 320 15.56 -5.68 -3.75
CA ALA A 320 14.98 -4.67 -2.89
C ALA A 320 14.61 -5.35 -1.56
N CYS A 321 15.14 -4.82 -0.47
CA CYS A 321 14.94 -5.32 0.88
C CYS A 321 14.26 -4.27 1.74
N ILE A 322 13.16 -4.63 2.39
CA ILE A 322 12.29 -3.72 3.11
C ILE A 322 12.07 -4.24 4.54
N PRO A 323 12.24 -3.40 5.59
CA PRO A 323 11.94 -3.78 6.96
C PRO A 323 10.44 -3.83 7.22
N MET A 324 10.01 -4.79 8.01
CA MET A 324 8.68 -4.86 8.62
C MET A 324 8.74 -4.26 10.02
N VAL A 325 8.15 -3.08 10.21
CA VAL A 325 8.28 -2.31 11.45
C VAL A 325 6.96 -2.23 12.21
N VAL A 326 6.99 -2.50 13.52
CA VAL A 326 5.84 -2.33 14.43
C VAL A 326 6.31 -1.54 15.64
N TYR A 327 5.67 -0.40 15.95
CA TYR A 327 5.99 0.46 17.10
C TYR A 327 7.48 0.85 17.22
N ASN A 328 8.21 1.00 16.12
CA ASN A 328 9.65 1.25 16.02
C ASN A 328 10.57 0.01 16.07
N ASP A 329 10.03 -1.17 16.33
CA ASP A 329 10.82 -2.41 16.32
C ASP A 329 10.69 -3.11 14.95
N VAL A 330 11.81 -3.52 14.39
CA VAL A 330 11.82 -4.34 13.17
C VAL A 330 11.58 -5.79 13.56
N ILE A 331 10.45 -6.35 13.11
CA ILE A 331 10.08 -7.76 13.38
C ILE A 331 10.58 -8.73 12.32
N GLY A 332 11.03 -8.21 11.17
CA GLY A 332 11.51 -9.01 10.05
C GLY A 332 11.81 -8.17 8.83
N VAL A 333 12.13 -8.83 7.73
CA VAL A 333 12.40 -8.19 6.44
C VAL A 333 11.75 -8.95 5.29
N ILE A 334 11.33 -8.22 4.26
CA ILE A 334 10.86 -8.75 2.98
C ILE A 334 11.93 -8.46 1.93
N ASN A 335 12.40 -9.50 1.24
CA ASN A 335 13.28 -9.36 0.10
C ASN A 335 12.53 -9.75 -1.17
N VAL A 336 12.60 -8.90 -2.19
CA VAL A 336 12.21 -9.24 -3.56
C VAL A 336 13.43 -9.11 -4.46
N THR A 337 13.60 -10.06 -5.37
CA THR A 337 14.82 -10.15 -6.17
C THR A 337 14.52 -10.33 -7.64
N ASN A 338 15.39 -9.79 -8.49
CA ASN A 338 15.32 -9.85 -9.94
C ASN A 338 14.04 -9.23 -10.49
N LYS A 339 14.03 -7.92 -10.67
CA LYS A 339 12.90 -7.26 -11.34
C LYS A 339 12.72 -7.82 -12.75
N LYS A 340 11.48 -8.16 -13.11
CA LYS A 340 11.13 -8.75 -14.42
C LYS A 340 11.56 -7.83 -15.56
N ASN A 341 11.81 -8.41 -16.72
CA ASN A 341 12.23 -7.69 -17.93
C ASN A 341 13.58 -6.95 -17.81
N GLY A 342 14.44 -7.37 -16.87
CA GLY A 342 15.77 -6.78 -16.68
C GLY A 342 15.78 -5.33 -16.22
N LYS A 343 14.63 -4.79 -15.77
CA LYS A 343 14.53 -3.44 -15.22
C LYS A 343 15.19 -3.35 -13.84
N GLU A 344 15.51 -2.14 -13.44
CA GLU A 344 16.00 -1.81 -12.09
C GLU A 344 14.86 -1.55 -11.11
N PHE A 345 15.08 -1.84 -9.83
CA PHE A 345 14.20 -1.37 -8.78
C PHE A 345 14.37 0.13 -8.58
N THR A 346 13.26 0.81 -8.33
CA THR A 346 13.16 2.27 -8.20
C THR A 346 12.66 2.68 -6.81
N ASP A 347 12.77 3.97 -6.48
CA ASP A 347 12.19 4.52 -5.25
C ASP A 347 10.65 4.37 -5.22
N GLN A 348 9.99 4.30 -6.37
CA GLN A 348 8.56 4.01 -6.44
C GLN A 348 8.26 2.58 -5.98
N ASP A 349 9.08 1.60 -6.39
CA ASP A 349 8.95 0.22 -5.89
C ASP A 349 9.14 0.16 -4.38
N ILE A 350 10.12 0.89 -3.84
CA ILE A 350 10.33 0.98 -2.38
C ILE A 350 9.11 1.55 -1.68
N ARG A 351 8.51 2.63 -2.18
CA ARG A 351 7.31 3.21 -1.57
C ARG A 351 6.15 2.21 -1.52
N MET A 352 5.92 1.49 -2.60
CA MET A 352 4.85 0.49 -2.68
C MET A 352 5.14 -0.73 -1.77
N LEU A 353 6.36 -1.24 -1.81
CA LEU A 353 6.78 -2.36 -0.95
C LEU A 353 6.76 -1.99 0.53
N LYS A 354 7.13 -0.77 0.89
CA LYS A 354 7.06 -0.28 2.27
C LYS A 354 5.62 -0.27 2.78
N ALA A 355 4.67 0.21 1.97
CA ALA A 355 3.27 0.20 2.35
C ALA A 355 2.73 -1.23 2.59
N VAL A 356 3.17 -2.22 1.77
CA VAL A 356 2.87 -3.63 2.00
C VAL A 356 3.54 -4.14 3.28
N ALA A 357 4.81 -3.81 3.49
CA ALA A 357 5.57 -4.25 4.66
C ALA A 357 4.99 -3.69 5.97
N ASP A 358 4.52 -2.44 5.98
CA ASP A 358 3.88 -1.81 7.14
C ASP A 358 2.55 -2.54 7.50
N GLN A 359 1.71 -2.86 6.50
CA GLN A 359 0.50 -3.65 6.71
C GLN A 359 0.81 -5.09 7.15
N ALA A 360 1.81 -5.70 6.52
CA ALA A 360 2.28 -7.03 6.85
C ALA A 360 2.80 -7.12 8.29
N ALA A 361 3.57 -6.12 8.72
CA ALA A 361 4.13 -6.07 10.07
C ALA A 361 3.03 -6.11 11.15
N VAL A 362 1.98 -5.31 10.98
CA VAL A 362 0.82 -5.30 11.90
C VAL A 362 0.11 -6.66 11.90
N ALA A 363 -0.14 -7.25 10.72
CA ALA A 363 -0.84 -8.53 10.61
C ALA A 363 -0.01 -9.68 11.20
N VAL A 364 1.31 -9.71 10.94
CA VAL A 364 2.23 -10.72 11.47
C VAL A 364 2.35 -10.59 12.99
N ASN A 365 2.52 -9.39 13.52
CA ASN A 365 2.59 -9.15 14.96
C ASN A 365 1.30 -9.59 15.66
N LYS A 366 0.14 -9.25 15.09
CA LYS A 366 -1.16 -9.72 15.60
C LYS A 366 -1.25 -11.25 15.61
N ALA A 367 -0.82 -11.92 14.53
CA ALA A 367 -0.84 -13.38 14.44
C ALA A 367 0.11 -14.02 15.46
N GLN A 368 1.30 -13.47 15.67
CA GLN A 368 2.24 -13.95 16.68
C GLN A 368 1.71 -13.75 18.11
N LEU A 369 1.16 -12.57 18.41
CA LEU A 369 0.55 -12.30 19.71
C LEU A 369 -0.65 -13.23 19.96
N TRP A 370 -1.46 -13.50 18.94
CA TRP A 370 -2.55 -14.46 19.03
C TRP A 370 -2.03 -15.87 19.32
N ASP A 371 -1.04 -16.32 18.56
CA ASP A 371 -0.43 -17.64 18.74
C ASP A 371 0.12 -17.80 20.17
N MET A 372 0.88 -16.81 20.65
CA MET A 372 1.37 -16.78 22.04
C MET A 372 0.24 -16.78 23.09
N ALA A 373 -0.90 -16.20 22.79
CA ALA A 373 -2.04 -16.15 23.71
C ALA A 373 -2.84 -17.45 23.76
N VAL A 374 -2.83 -18.24 22.68
CA VAL A 374 -3.66 -19.45 22.54
C VAL A 374 -2.88 -20.76 22.60
N THR A 375 -1.52 -20.71 22.48
CA THR A 375 -0.67 -21.91 22.56
C THR A 375 0.17 -21.93 23.82
N ASP A 376 0.52 -23.11 24.29
CA ASP A 376 1.46 -23.34 25.40
C ASP A 376 2.89 -23.23 24.87
N SER A 377 3.70 -22.36 25.46
CA SER A 377 5.05 -22.04 24.99
C SER A 377 6.02 -23.24 25.01
N LEU A 378 5.77 -24.22 25.89
CA LEU A 378 6.62 -25.42 25.96
C LEU A 378 6.25 -26.43 24.87
N THR A 379 4.96 -26.66 24.69
CA THR A 379 4.45 -27.81 23.91
C THR A 379 3.94 -27.44 22.52
N GLY A 380 3.65 -26.14 22.26
CA GLY A 380 3.15 -25.64 20.97
C GLY A 380 1.68 -26.00 20.66
N ILE A 381 0.99 -26.76 21.53
CA ILE A 381 -0.44 -27.05 21.43
C ILE A 381 -1.27 -25.99 22.17
N TYR A 382 -2.58 -26.00 22.02
CA TYR A 382 -3.43 -24.99 22.63
C TYR A 382 -3.33 -24.97 24.16
N VAL A 383 -3.52 -23.79 24.75
CA VAL A 383 -3.73 -23.65 26.21
C VAL A 383 -5.15 -24.02 26.58
N ARG A 384 -5.36 -24.47 27.82
CA ARG A 384 -6.67 -24.83 28.37
C ARG A 384 -7.76 -23.77 28.10
N ARG A 385 -7.45 -22.48 28.32
CA ARG A 385 -8.43 -21.41 28.15
C ARG A 385 -8.99 -21.35 26.74
N TYR A 386 -8.15 -21.44 25.74
CA TYR A 386 -8.57 -21.43 24.33
C TYR A 386 -9.34 -22.70 23.94
N PHE A 387 -8.91 -23.86 24.45
CA PHE A 387 -9.61 -25.13 24.25
C PHE A 387 -11.06 -25.07 24.76
N MET A 388 -11.31 -24.49 25.95
CA MET A 388 -12.66 -24.36 26.51
C MET A 388 -13.58 -23.50 25.62
N VAL A 389 -13.05 -22.42 25.05
CA VAL A 389 -13.79 -21.57 24.07
C VAL A 389 -14.13 -22.40 22.82
N LYS A 390 -13.14 -23.08 22.27
CA LYS A 390 -13.33 -23.91 21.06
C LYS A 390 -14.32 -25.05 21.29
N LEU A 391 -14.27 -25.70 22.43
CA LEU A 391 -15.21 -26.75 22.81
C LEU A 391 -16.64 -26.21 22.92
N GLN A 392 -16.84 -25.02 23.50
CA GLN A 392 -18.15 -24.39 23.58
C GLN A 392 -18.72 -24.07 22.20
N GLU A 393 -17.88 -23.55 21.29
CA GLU A 393 -18.27 -23.27 19.90
C GLU A 393 -18.70 -24.55 19.17
N GLU A 394 -17.93 -25.63 19.32
CA GLU A 394 -18.24 -26.93 18.67
C GLU A 394 -19.49 -27.58 19.26
N ILE A 395 -19.73 -27.46 20.58
CA ILE A 395 -20.98 -27.95 21.19
C ILE A 395 -22.18 -27.20 20.60
N HIS A 396 -22.15 -25.88 20.53
CA HIS A 396 -23.24 -25.10 19.91
C HIS A 396 -23.46 -25.48 18.45
N ARG A 397 -22.36 -25.79 17.74
CA ARG A 397 -22.44 -26.24 16.36
C ARG A 397 -23.09 -27.64 16.27
N ALA A 398 -22.69 -28.56 17.17
CA ALA A 398 -23.21 -29.91 17.23
C ALA A 398 -24.71 -29.93 17.59
N GLU A 399 -25.16 -29.10 18.53
CA GLU A 399 -26.57 -28.89 18.85
C GLU A 399 -27.39 -28.46 17.63
N ARG A 400 -26.85 -27.49 16.86
CA ARG A 400 -27.55 -26.94 15.68
C ARG A 400 -27.71 -27.95 14.56
N TYR A 401 -26.71 -28.83 14.38
CA TYR A 401 -26.64 -29.75 13.23
C TYR A 401 -26.82 -31.22 13.59
N ASP A 402 -27.26 -31.51 14.83
CA ASP A 402 -27.43 -32.85 15.37
C ASP A 402 -26.19 -33.73 15.20
N LYS A 403 -25.03 -33.18 15.63
CA LYS A 403 -23.73 -33.80 15.51
C LYS A 403 -23.24 -34.35 16.84
N ILE A 404 -22.31 -35.32 16.76
CA ILE A 404 -21.68 -35.95 17.92
C ILE A 404 -20.27 -35.41 18.08
N ILE A 405 -19.85 -35.17 19.31
CA ILE A 405 -18.49 -34.76 19.63
C ILE A 405 -17.97 -35.61 20.77
N SER A 406 -16.74 -36.10 20.62
CA SER A 406 -16.06 -36.76 21.74
C SER A 406 -14.92 -35.92 22.30
N ILE A 407 -14.75 -36.01 23.62
CA ILE A 407 -13.66 -35.41 24.38
C ILE A 407 -12.81 -36.53 24.94
N ILE A 408 -11.49 -36.41 24.74
CA ILE A 408 -10.51 -37.35 25.31
C ILE A 408 -9.62 -36.57 26.28
N MET A 409 -9.72 -36.86 27.58
CA MET A 409 -8.79 -36.40 28.61
C MET A 409 -7.64 -37.39 28.72
N ALA A 410 -6.42 -36.89 28.83
CA ALA A 410 -5.20 -37.70 28.86
C ALA A 410 -4.23 -37.19 29.94
N ASP A 411 -3.48 -38.12 30.54
CA ASP A 411 -2.46 -37.81 31.54
C ASP A 411 -1.29 -38.78 31.43
N LEU A 412 -0.06 -38.22 31.49
CA LEU A 412 1.18 -38.99 31.41
C LEU A 412 1.39 -39.80 32.70
N ASP A 413 1.47 -41.07 32.57
CA ASP A 413 1.63 -41.95 33.72
C ASP A 413 3.00 -41.77 34.41
N ARG A 414 2.94 -41.51 35.71
CA ARG A 414 4.15 -41.35 36.56
C ARG A 414 5.10 -40.24 36.12
N PHE A 415 4.63 -39.18 35.48
CA PHE A 415 5.45 -38.09 34.96
C PHE A 415 6.29 -37.43 36.06
N LYS A 416 5.75 -37.27 37.27
CA LYS A 416 6.51 -36.82 38.43
C LYS A 416 7.78 -37.64 38.68
N LYS A 417 7.74 -38.97 38.52
CA LYS A 417 8.88 -39.85 38.69
C LYS A 417 9.98 -39.57 37.62
N ILE A 418 9.56 -39.17 36.39
CA ILE A 418 10.49 -38.79 35.34
C ILE A 418 11.21 -37.54 35.77
N ASN A 419 10.52 -36.49 36.23
CA ASN A 419 11.12 -35.26 36.73
C ASN A 419 12.05 -35.51 37.91
N ASP A 420 11.58 -36.30 38.89
CA ASP A 420 12.36 -36.58 40.11
C ASP A 420 13.65 -37.38 39.83
N THR A 421 13.65 -38.22 38.77
CA THR A 421 14.80 -39.10 38.44
C THR A 421 15.75 -38.48 37.40
N TYR A 422 15.22 -37.79 36.39
CA TYR A 422 15.95 -37.32 35.21
C TYR A 422 16.04 -35.79 35.08
N GLY A 423 15.44 -35.08 36.03
CA GLY A 423 15.38 -33.62 36.04
C GLY A 423 14.22 -33.02 35.22
N HIS A 424 13.92 -31.75 35.47
CA HIS A 424 12.84 -31.03 34.80
C HIS A 424 13.06 -30.88 33.30
N ASP A 425 14.32 -30.67 32.85
CA ASP A 425 14.64 -30.57 31.41
C ASP A 425 14.28 -31.85 30.64
N ALA A 426 14.44 -33.02 31.30
CA ALA A 426 14.04 -34.29 30.73
C ALA A 426 12.51 -34.43 30.62
N GLY A 427 11.78 -33.95 31.63
CA GLY A 427 10.33 -33.85 31.62
C GLY A 427 9.82 -32.91 30.52
N ASP A 428 10.47 -31.78 30.34
CA ASP A 428 10.10 -30.80 29.28
C ASP A 428 10.34 -31.39 27.88
N ARG A 429 11.44 -32.11 27.67
CA ARG A 429 11.66 -32.86 26.41
C ARG A 429 10.58 -33.91 26.17
N ALA A 430 10.18 -34.64 27.22
CA ALA A 430 9.10 -35.60 27.12
C ALA A 430 7.76 -34.96 26.75
N LEU A 431 7.38 -33.86 27.41
CA LEU A 431 6.17 -33.10 27.09
C LEU A 431 6.18 -32.60 25.65
N LYS A 432 7.29 -32.02 25.16
CA LYS A 432 7.43 -31.58 23.77
C LYS A 432 7.24 -32.73 22.77
N ALA A 433 7.93 -33.84 23.01
CA ALA A 433 7.86 -35.01 22.11
C ALA A 433 6.45 -35.61 22.05
N ILE A 434 5.79 -35.74 23.20
CA ILE A 434 4.46 -36.30 23.29
C ILE A 434 3.41 -35.37 22.68
N SER A 435 3.48 -34.08 22.95
CA SER A 435 2.59 -33.10 22.33
C SER A 435 2.68 -33.11 20.81
N HIS A 436 3.90 -33.12 20.28
CA HIS A 436 4.14 -33.23 18.83
C HIS A 436 3.61 -34.54 18.26
N PHE A 437 3.82 -35.67 18.95
CA PHE A 437 3.29 -36.94 18.53
C PHE A 437 1.75 -36.95 18.50
N LEU A 438 1.09 -36.49 19.57
CA LEU A 438 -0.37 -36.46 19.65
C LEU A 438 -0.93 -35.54 18.56
N GLN A 439 -0.37 -34.32 18.37
CA GLN A 439 -0.82 -33.39 17.35
C GLN A 439 -0.67 -33.93 15.93
N LYS A 440 0.40 -34.66 15.63
CA LYS A 440 0.65 -35.24 14.31
C LYS A 440 -0.30 -36.42 13.98
N ASN A 441 -0.84 -37.08 15.00
CA ASN A 441 -1.64 -38.29 14.85
C ASN A 441 -3.15 -38.07 15.03
N ILE A 442 -3.61 -36.84 15.08
CA ILE A 442 -5.02 -36.43 15.00
C ILE A 442 -5.25 -35.68 13.68
N ARG A 443 -6.52 -35.45 13.32
CA ARG A 443 -6.91 -34.77 12.08
C ARG A 443 -6.79 -33.26 12.25
N ASP A 444 -6.71 -32.53 11.14
CA ASP A 444 -6.68 -31.03 11.15
C ASP A 444 -7.92 -30.39 11.78
N VAL A 445 -9.06 -31.09 11.74
CA VAL A 445 -10.32 -30.64 12.36
C VAL A 445 -10.38 -30.91 13.87
N ASP A 446 -9.55 -31.85 14.36
CA ASP A 446 -9.42 -32.12 15.78
C ASP A 446 -8.62 -31.05 16.49
N ALA A 447 -8.81 -30.88 17.80
CA ALA A 447 -8.02 -29.95 18.56
C ALA A 447 -7.39 -30.64 19.78
N ILE A 448 -6.16 -30.23 20.11
CA ILE A 448 -5.46 -30.71 21.30
C ILE A 448 -4.95 -29.51 22.11
N ALA A 449 -5.06 -29.61 23.45
CA ALA A 449 -4.55 -28.61 24.36
C ALA A 449 -3.83 -29.24 25.56
N ARG A 450 -2.92 -28.49 26.14
CA ARG A 450 -2.36 -28.76 27.45
C ARG A 450 -3.33 -28.29 28.53
N TYR A 451 -3.95 -29.23 29.24
CA TYR A 451 -4.96 -28.94 30.23
C TYR A 451 -4.37 -28.63 31.60
N GLY A 452 -3.28 -29.28 31.97
CA GLY A 452 -2.51 -29.12 33.20
C GLY A 452 -1.03 -29.33 32.97
N GLY A 453 -0.27 -29.54 34.02
CA GLY A 453 1.17 -29.75 33.92
C GLY A 453 1.57 -30.91 33.01
N GLU A 454 0.94 -32.07 33.21
CA GLU A 454 1.16 -33.34 32.48
C GLU A 454 -0.12 -33.88 31.85
N GLU A 455 -1.17 -33.03 31.84
CA GLU A 455 -2.51 -33.41 31.36
C GLU A 455 -2.79 -32.74 30.01
N PHE A 456 -3.40 -33.51 29.11
CA PHE A 456 -3.81 -33.09 27.78
C PHE A 456 -5.30 -33.30 27.59
N VAL A 457 -5.91 -32.55 26.73
CA VAL A 457 -7.30 -32.72 26.32
C VAL A 457 -7.43 -32.63 24.80
N MET A 458 -8.23 -33.49 24.20
CA MET A 458 -8.50 -33.49 22.77
C MET A 458 -9.99 -33.36 22.51
N LEU A 459 -10.35 -32.60 21.49
CA LEU A 459 -11.70 -32.43 20.96
C LEU A 459 -11.75 -33.13 19.61
N ILE A 460 -12.66 -34.08 19.46
CA ILE A 460 -12.80 -34.91 18.27
C ILE A 460 -14.22 -34.73 17.72
N PRO A 461 -14.42 -33.80 16.80
CA PRO A 461 -15.71 -33.59 16.14
C PRO A 461 -16.11 -34.79 15.27
N ASP A 462 -17.40 -34.97 15.08
CA ASP A 462 -17.99 -36.06 14.26
C ASP A 462 -17.48 -37.49 14.65
N ALA A 463 -17.21 -37.70 15.94
CA ALA A 463 -16.76 -38.99 16.47
C ALA A 463 -17.63 -39.43 17.64
N ASP A 464 -18.17 -40.64 17.56
CA ASP A 464 -18.85 -41.27 18.67
C ASP A 464 -17.87 -41.83 19.72
N LYS A 465 -18.40 -42.36 20.82
CA LYS A 465 -17.61 -42.85 21.94
C LYS A 465 -16.67 -44.02 21.55
N ASP A 466 -17.09 -44.85 20.59
CA ASP A 466 -16.30 -45.99 20.13
C ASP A 466 -15.16 -45.54 19.21
N ALA A 467 -15.43 -44.64 18.29
CA ALA A 467 -14.42 -44.03 17.42
C ALA A 467 -13.34 -43.28 18.23
N ALA A 468 -13.77 -42.49 19.21
CA ALA A 468 -12.84 -41.76 20.10
C ALA A 468 -12.02 -42.75 20.98
N PHE A 469 -12.61 -43.81 21.46
CA PHE A 469 -11.91 -44.86 22.20
C PHE A 469 -10.86 -45.56 21.32
N ASN A 470 -11.21 -45.93 20.10
CA ASN A 470 -10.28 -46.55 19.15
C ASN A 470 -9.11 -45.63 18.80
N LEU A 471 -9.38 -44.32 18.64
CA LEU A 471 -8.33 -43.33 18.47
C LEU A 471 -7.41 -43.29 19.70
N ALA A 472 -7.96 -43.19 20.91
CA ALA A 472 -7.20 -43.18 22.16
C ALA A 472 -6.32 -44.42 22.32
N GLU A 473 -6.83 -45.62 22.04
CA GLU A 473 -6.08 -46.88 22.11
C GLU A 473 -4.95 -46.92 21.06
N ARG A 474 -5.22 -46.49 19.83
CA ARG A 474 -4.18 -46.36 18.80
C ARG A 474 -3.05 -45.41 19.25
N LEU A 475 -3.41 -44.22 19.75
CA LEU A 475 -2.43 -43.24 20.25
C LEU A 475 -1.61 -43.84 21.42
N ARG A 476 -2.27 -44.54 22.35
CA ARG A 476 -1.61 -45.17 23.50
C ARG A 476 -0.60 -46.25 23.06
N GLU A 477 -0.96 -47.10 22.11
CA GLU A 477 -0.10 -48.17 21.60
C GLU A 477 1.07 -47.66 20.80
N GLU A 478 0.86 -46.65 19.99
CA GLU A 478 1.92 -46.01 19.20
C GLU A 478 2.88 -45.20 20.08
N LEU A 479 2.36 -44.48 21.09
CA LEU A 479 3.20 -43.74 22.05
C LEU A 479 4.14 -44.68 22.80
N ALA A 480 3.66 -45.87 23.21
CA ALA A 480 4.47 -46.86 23.92
C ALA A 480 5.69 -47.36 23.12
N LYS A 481 5.69 -47.21 21.79
CA LYS A 481 6.78 -47.57 20.88
C LYS A 481 7.81 -46.46 20.72
N ILE A 482 7.51 -45.22 21.13
CA ILE A 482 8.41 -44.10 20.99
C ILE A 482 9.55 -44.20 22.01
N LYS A 483 10.77 -44.21 21.50
CA LYS A 483 11.98 -44.16 22.33
C LYS A 483 12.46 -42.72 22.37
N LEU A 484 12.50 -42.17 23.57
CA LEU A 484 13.12 -40.84 23.81
C LEU A 484 14.50 -41.10 24.41
N ASP A 485 15.54 -40.44 23.88
CA ASP A 485 16.94 -40.61 24.32
C ASP A 485 17.06 -40.33 25.82
N ASN A 486 17.65 -41.32 26.52
CA ASN A 486 17.89 -41.31 27.97
C ASN A 486 16.65 -41.26 28.86
N LEU A 487 15.45 -41.59 28.33
CA LEU A 487 14.21 -41.70 29.11
C LEU A 487 13.60 -43.11 29.08
N PRO A 488 12.92 -43.54 30.14
CA PRO A 488 12.16 -44.78 30.13
C PRO A 488 10.99 -44.69 29.16
N ALA A 489 10.41 -45.80 28.77
CA ALA A 489 9.16 -45.86 28.03
C ALA A 489 8.08 -45.10 28.80
N ILE A 490 7.42 -44.15 28.13
CA ILE A 490 6.37 -43.31 28.70
C ILE A 490 5.00 -43.95 28.30
N SER A 491 4.12 -44.08 29.28
CA SER A 491 2.75 -44.45 29.03
C SER A 491 1.77 -43.34 29.37
N ILE A 492 0.59 -43.44 28.81
CA ILE A 492 -0.48 -42.44 28.94
C ILE A 492 -1.81 -43.12 29.26
N SER A 493 -2.59 -42.49 30.11
CA SER A 493 -3.95 -42.96 30.45
C SER A 493 -4.98 -42.00 29.85
N PHE A 494 -6.02 -42.56 29.19
CA PHE A 494 -7.05 -41.77 28.53
C PHE A 494 -8.43 -42.00 29.18
N GLY A 495 -9.25 -40.94 29.20
CA GLY A 495 -10.67 -41.00 29.56
C GLY A 495 -11.53 -40.33 28.50
N ILE A 496 -12.62 -40.94 28.10
CA ILE A 496 -13.48 -40.52 26.98
C ILE A 496 -14.89 -40.19 27.47
N ALA A 497 -15.41 -39.04 27.08
CA ALA A 497 -16.81 -38.63 27.22
C ALA A 497 -17.34 -38.07 25.91
N THR A 498 -18.63 -38.24 25.63
CA THR A 498 -19.23 -37.91 24.34
C THR A 498 -20.51 -37.08 24.50
N PHE A 499 -20.59 -35.98 23.74
CA PHE A 499 -21.80 -35.18 23.57
C PHE A 499 -22.70 -35.80 22.48
N PRO A 500 -24.03 -35.85 22.64
CA PRO A 500 -24.78 -35.44 23.84
C PRO A 500 -24.92 -36.55 24.88
N THR A 501 -24.48 -37.78 24.57
CA THR A 501 -24.75 -39.00 25.34
C THR A 501 -24.32 -38.90 26.81
N ASP A 502 -23.15 -38.30 27.08
CA ASP A 502 -22.62 -38.21 28.43
C ASP A 502 -22.87 -36.84 29.07
N GLY A 503 -23.34 -35.84 28.32
CA GLY A 503 -23.65 -34.53 28.82
C GLY A 503 -23.78 -33.50 27.69
N THR A 504 -24.39 -32.37 28.01
CA THR A 504 -24.62 -31.25 27.07
C THR A 504 -23.80 -30.01 27.39
N GLU A 505 -23.29 -29.90 28.61
CA GLU A 505 -22.52 -28.76 29.06
C GLU A 505 -21.02 -29.06 29.04
N VAL A 506 -20.21 -28.04 28.70
CA VAL A 506 -18.75 -28.15 28.60
C VAL A 506 -18.12 -28.70 29.88
N GLU A 507 -18.48 -28.13 31.03
CA GLU A 507 -17.93 -28.51 32.33
C GLU A 507 -18.28 -29.93 32.71
N ASP A 508 -19.48 -30.38 32.36
CA ASP A 508 -19.94 -31.73 32.67
C ASP A 508 -19.20 -32.78 31.82
N LEU A 509 -19.05 -32.52 30.54
CA LEU A 509 -18.29 -33.38 29.63
C LEU A 509 -16.82 -33.52 30.04
N ILE A 510 -16.17 -32.41 30.36
CA ILE A 510 -14.78 -32.41 30.87
C ILE A 510 -14.66 -33.21 32.17
N ARG A 511 -15.57 -32.99 33.11
CA ARG A 511 -15.59 -33.70 34.39
C ARG A 511 -15.77 -35.21 34.20
N LYS A 512 -16.60 -35.64 33.25
CA LYS A 512 -16.85 -37.03 32.93
C LYS A 512 -15.67 -37.69 32.24
N ALA A 513 -15.03 -36.99 31.30
CA ALA A 513 -13.79 -37.45 30.70
C ALA A 513 -12.66 -37.60 31.72
N ASP A 514 -12.53 -36.65 32.67
CA ASP A 514 -11.55 -36.71 33.79
C ASP A 514 -11.84 -37.91 34.71
N ALA A 515 -13.11 -38.18 35.06
CA ALA A 515 -13.50 -39.34 35.86
C ALA A 515 -13.13 -40.66 35.17
N ALA A 516 -13.32 -40.77 33.87
CA ALA A 516 -12.93 -41.93 33.08
C ALA A 516 -11.40 -42.10 33.03
N MET A 517 -10.64 -41.01 32.86
CA MET A 517 -9.19 -41.04 32.90
C MET A 517 -8.67 -41.46 34.29
N TYR A 518 -9.27 -40.96 35.34
CA TYR A 518 -8.95 -41.37 36.70
C TYR A 518 -9.23 -42.87 36.96
N ALA A 519 -10.33 -43.39 36.40
CA ALA A 519 -10.63 -44.83 36.43
C ALA A 519 -9.52 -45.63 35.70
N ALA A 520 -9.01 -45.16 34.54
CA ALA A 520 -7.90 -45.75 33.83
C ALA A 520 -6.63 -45.83 34.71
N LYS A 521 -6.30 -44.72 35.41
CA LYS A 521 -5.16 -44.66 36.34
C LYS A 521 -5.32 -45.67 37.51
N ARG A 522 -6.51 -45.77 38.08
CA ARG A 522 -6.78 -46.72 39.18
C ARG A 522 -6.75 -48.18 38.71
N ALA A 523 -7.17 -48.44 37.50
CA ALA A 523 -7.17 -49.79 36.93
C ALA A 523 -5.78 -50.28 36.44
N GLY A 524 -4.71 -49.60 36.81
CA GLY A 524 -3.33 -50.00 36.53
C GLY A 524 -2.59 -49.14 35.50
N ARG A 525 -3.16 -48.00 35.07
CA ARG A 525 -2.59 -47.06 34.08
C ARG A 525 -2.44 -47.67 32.67
N ASN A 526 -1.84 -46.92 31.75
CA ASN A 526 -1.57 -47.32 30.36
C ASN A 526 -2.79 -47.96 29.69
N LYS A 527 -3.93 -47.29 29.69
CA LYS A 527 -5.20 -47.73 29.11
C LYS A 527 -6.16 -46.58 28.84
N SER A 528 -7.12 -46.84 27.98
CA SER A 528 -8.24 -45.95 27.73
C SER A 528 -9.50 -46.47 28.40
N VAL A 529 -10.34 -45.56 28.92
CA VAL A 529 -11.61 -45.90 29.58
C VAL A 529 -12.69 -44.95 29.06
N LYS A 530 -13.85 -45.53 28.69
CA LYS A 530 -15.06 -44.77 28.35
C LYS A 530 -15.80 -44.41 29.63
N TYR A 531 -16.32 -43.17 29.70
CA TYR A 531 -17.17 -42.80 30.81
C TYR A 531 -18.43 -43.71 30.88
N ALA A 532 -18.78 -44.10 32.09
CA ALA A 532 -20.01 -44.80 32.44
C ALA A 532 -20.63 -44.14 33.68
N GLU A 533 -21.96 -44.12 33.78
CA GLU A 533 -22.71 -43.39 34.83
C GLU A 533 -22.37 -43.83 36.25
N ASN A 534 -21.88 -45.06 36.45
CA ASN A 534 -21.48 -45.58 37.75
C ASN A 534 -20.09 -45.09 38.24
N MET A 535 -19.39 -44.27 37.43
CA MET A 535 -18.08 -43.76 37.81
C MET A 535 -18.18 -42.60 38.78
N GLN A 536 -17.33 -42.62 39.82
CA GLN A 536 -17.26 -41.53 40.81
C GLN A 536 -16.71 -40.26 40.13
N LEU A 537 -17.56 -39.24 40.09
CA LEU A 537 -17.11 -37.89 39.66
C LEU A 537 -16.27 -37.28 40.80
N ASN A 538 -15.02 -37.00 40.52
CA ASN A 538 -14.14 -36.32 41.48
C ASN A 538 -14.70 -34.91 41.79
N GLY A 539 -15.34 -34.76 42.99
CA GLY A 539 -15.83 -33.50 43.48
C GLY A 539 -14.69 -32.55 43.78
N ASN A 540 -14.77 -31.36 43.21
CA ASN A 540 -14.04 -30.11 43.52
C ASN A 540 -13.05 -30.18 44.70
N LYS A 541 -11.77 -30.46 44.41
CA LYS A 541 -10.72 -29.90 45.26
C LYS A 541 -10.65 -28.42 44.96
N LYS A 542 -11.44 -27.58 45.69
CA LYS A 542 -11.25 -26.16 45.77
C LYS A 542 -9.76 -25.89 46.04
N GLN A 543 -9.02 -25.38 45.05
CA GLN A 543 -7.74 -24.75 45.29
C GLN A 543 -7.98 -23.58 46.27
N LYS A 544 -7.65 -23.77 47.55
CA LYS A 544 -7.57 -22.65 48.49
C LYS A 544 -6.54 -21.65 47.93
N PRO A 545 -6.89 -20.37 47.81
CA PRO A 545 -5.90 -19.38 47.43
C PRO A 545 -4.80 -19.38 48.50
N LYS A 546 -3.54 -19.58 48.07
CA LYS A 546 -2.38 -19.37 48.96
C LYS A 546 -2.41 -17.93 49.43
N SER A 547 -2.71 -17.71 50.72
CA SER A 547 -2.61 -16.42 51.38
C SER A 547 -1.17 -15.91 51.22
N ARG A 548 -0.99 -14.80 50.51
CA ARG A 548 0.25 -14.02 50.54
C ARG A 548 0.49 -13.56 51.98
N LYS A 549 1.45 -14.15 52.66
CA LYS A 549 2.00 -13.57 53.89
C LYS A 549 2.61 -12.21 53.53
N ALA A 550 1.97 -11.15 54.02
CA ALA A 550 2.52 -9.82 53.99
C ALA A 550 3.83 -9.82 54.79
N GLY A 551 4.96 -9.69 54.12
CA GLY A 551 6.24 -9.42 54.77
C GLY A 551 6.21 -8.02 55.38
N LYS A 552 6.31 -7.92 56.69
CA LYS A 552 6.61 -6.67 57.39
C LYS A 552 7.99 -6.19 56.97
N VAL A 553 8.05 -5.04 56.33
CA VAL A 553 9.26 -4.26 56.17
C VAL A 553 9.51 -3.52 57.47
N ARG A 554 10.69 -3.68 58.02
CA ARG A 554 11.30 -2.74 58.97
C ARG A 554 12.29 -1.85 58.23
#